data_e966eacd96040ec1742b23cfb32aead5
#
_entry.id   e966eacd96040ec1742b23cfb32aead5
#
_cell.length_a   1.000
_cell.length_b   1.000
_cell.length_c   1.000
_cell.angle_alpha   90.00
_cell.angle_beta   90.00
_cell.angle_gamma   90.00
#
_symmetry.space_group_name_H-M   'P 1'
#
loop_
_entity.id
_entity.type
_entity.pdbx_description
1 polymer ?
#
loop_
_entity_poly.entity_id
_entity_poly.type
_entity_poly.pdbx_seq_one_letter_code
_entity_poly.pdbx_strand_id
1 'polypeptide(L)'
;MHIACAPWSAYNRRYSCKCLFNLKMISVSRVLVSFLATSFLVAGAYADSPAALTRVMIRSNETLPMADRIVVHKAERRLDLMRGYSVLRSYHVALGLNPIGQKQRSGDFRTPEGTYYLSRRNARSDFFLSIQVSYPNDADLALARRNHWPTGGSIMIHGLPNTMKHPPQYYESHDWTDGCIAVTNADMVEIWLLTPDNTPIDIRP
;
A
#
# COMPACT_ATOMS: atom_id res chain seq x y z
N MET A 1 44.14 -29.07 12.70
CA MET A 1 43.36 -28.80 13.92
C MET A 1 41.90 -28.80 13.52
N HIS A 2 41.23 -29.95 13.72
CA HIS A 2 39.85 -30.18 13.30
C HIS A 2 38.91 -29.63 14.38
N ILE A 3 37.92 -28.86 13.99
CA ILE A 3 36.76 -28.55 14.85
C ILE A 3 35.52 -29.06 14.11
N ALA A 4 34.88 -30.03 14.78
CA ALA A 4 33.75 -30.81 14.29
C ALA A 4 32.45 -30.02 14.33
N CYS A 5 31.62 -30.24 13.31
CA CYS A 5 30.20 -29.91 13.28
C CYS A 5 29.41 -30.81 14.24
N ALA A 6 28.58 -30.23 15.09
CA ALA A 6 27.55 -30.96 15.83
C ALA A 6 26.19 -30.77 15.14
N PRO A 7 25.35 -31.81 15.01
CA PRO A 7 24.03 -31.71 14.38
C PRO A 7 22.97 -31.26 15.38
N TRP A 8 22.12 -30.33 14.97
CA TRP A 8 20.93 -29.90 15.72
C TRP A 8 19.77 -30.83 15.39
N SER A 9 19.46 -31.69 16.39
CA SER A 9 18.36 -32.64 16.38
C SER A 9 17.16 -32.04 17.09
N ALA A 10 16.03 -32.11 16.39
CA ALA A 10 14.66 -32.32 16.85
C ALA A 10 14.15 -31.63 18.13
N TYR A 11 13.18 -30.71 17.96
CA TYR A 11 12.13 -30.54 18.95
C TYR A 11 10.75 -30.46 18.26
N ASN A 12 10.15 -31.63 18.11
CA ASN A 12 8.79 -31.83 17.61
C ASN A 12 7.86 -31.98 18.83
N ARG A 13 7.08 -30.96 19.16
CA ARG A 13 5.95 -31.14 20.13
C ARG A 13 4.63 -30.79 19.44
N ARG A 14 3.88 -31.85 19.20
CA ARG A 14 2.48 -31.83 18.80
C ARG A 14 1.63 -31.28 19.95
N TYR A 15 0.90 -30.21 19.67
CA TYR A 15 -0.24 -29.85 20.52
C TYR A 15 -1.52 -30.31 19.83
N SER A 16 -2.05 -31.44 20.36
CA SER A 16 -3.39 -31.92 20.04
C SER A 16 -4.37 -31.21 20.98
N CYS A 17 -5.16 -30.29 20.47
CA CYS A 17 -6.25 -29.68 21.23
C CYS A 17 -7.56 -30.41 20.85
N LYS A 18 -7.99 -31.37 21.67
CA LYS A 18 -9.31 -32.00 21.58
C LYS A 18 -10.32 -31.09 22.28
N CYS A 19 -11.11 -30.34 21.50
CA CYS A 19 -12.33 -29.72 22.03
C CYS A 19 -13.46 -30.76 22.10
N LEU A 20 -13.77 -31.23 23.31
CA LEU A 20 -14.97 -31.99 23.59
C LEU A 20 -16.18 -31.04 23.64
N PHE A 21 -17.01 -31.12 22.62
CA PHE A 21 -18.34 -30.51 22.66
C PHE A 21 -19.29 -31.41 23.42
N ASN A 22 -19.70 -30.96 24.59
CA ASN A 22 -20.69 -31.62 25.43
C ASN A 22 -22.10 -31.13 25.06
N LEU A 23 -22.80 -31.86 24.19
CA LEU A 23 -24.21 -31.60 23.89
C LEU A 23 -25.08 -32.10 25.06
N LYS A 24 -25.56 -31.20 25.90
CA LYS A 24 -26.67 -31.48 26.79
C LYS A 24 -27.98 -31.38 26.02
N MET A 25 -28.63 -32.50 25.80
CA MET A 25 -30.02 -32.60 25.33
C MET A 25 -30.95 -31.99 26.38
N ILE A 26 -31.64 -30.91 26.03
CA ILE A 26 -32.76 -30.36 26.81
C ILE A 26 -34.05 -30.94 26.24
N SER A 27 -34.74 -31.71 27.07
CA SER A 27 -36.05 -32.28 26.83
C SER A 27 -37.09 -31.17 26.64
N VAL A 28 -37.76 -31.13 25.49
CA VAL A 28 -38.84 -30.19 25.23
C VAL A 28 -40.15 -30.82 25.66
N SER A 29 -40.66 -30.36 26.81
CA SER A 29 -42.00 -30.68 27.32
C SER A 29 -43.04 -29.93 26.44
N ARG A 30 -44.05 -30.70 25.96
CA ARG A 30 -45.15 -30.19 25.17
C ARG A 30 -46.05 -29.29 26.03
N VAL A 31 -46.11 -28.00 25.72
CA VAL A 31 -47.17 -27.11 26.16
C VAL A 31 -47.99 -26.73 24.93
N LEU A 32 -49.20 -27.31 24.84
CA LEU A 32 -50.22 -26.92 23.89
C LEU A 32 -50.82 -25.60 24.39
N VAL A 33 -50.56 -24.50 23.70
CA VAL A 33 -51.28 -23.25 23.86
C VAL A 33 -51.95 -22.91 22.52
N SER A 34 -53.29 -23.07 22.51
CA SER A 34 -54.15 -22.60 21.44
C SER A 34 -54.11 -21.07 21.38
N PHE A 35 -53.62 -20.53 20.30
CA PHE A 35 -53.79 -19.12 19.96
C PHE A 35 -54.64 -18.97 18.70
N LEU A 36 -55.79 -18.35 18.89
CA LEU A 36 -56.71 -17.92 17.85
C LEU A 36 -55.99 -17.05 16.78
N ALA A 37 -56.19 -17.43 15.53
CA ALA A 37 -55.75 -16.72 14.38
C ALA A 37 -56.52 -15.38 14.26
N THR A 38 -55.84 -14.28 14.40
CA THR A 38 -56.27 -13.00 13.79
C THR A 38 -55.24 -12.63 12.70
N SER A 39 -55.64 -12.94 11.48
CA SER A 39 -54.89 -12.58 10.27
C SER A 39 -54.97 -11.07 10.06
N PHE A 40 -53.95 -10.32 10.47
CA PHE A 40 -53.69 -8.99 9.93
C PHE A 40 -52.79 -9.12 8.71
N LEU A 41 -53.42 -9.09 7.54
CA LEU A 41 -52.73 -8.89 6.25
C LEU A 41 -52.24 -7.44 6.22
N VAL A 42 -51.03 -7.19 6.70
CA VAL A 42 -50.30 -5.96 6.35
C VAL A 42 -49.56 -6.26 5.04
N ALA A 43 -50.22 -5.98 3.93
CA ALA A 43 -49.57 -5.89 2.62
C ALA A 43 -48.72 -4.60 2.63
N GLY A 44 -47.50 -4.71 3.16
CA GLY A 44 -46.48 -3.68 2.99
C GLY A 44 -46.01 -3.76 1.54
N ALA A 45 -46.56 -2.93 0.67
CA ALA A 45 -46.01 -2.69 -0.67
C ALA A 45 -44.67 -2.00 -0.49
N TYR A 46 -43.57 -2.81 -0.55
CA TYR A 46 -42.24 -2.27 -0.85
C TYR A 46 -42.27 -1.82 -2.29
N ALA A 47 -42.73 -0.60 -2.53
CA ALA A 47 -42.52 0.08 -3.78
C ALA A 47 -41.04 0.43 -3.84
N ASP A 48 -40.23 -0.46 -4.40
CA ASP A 48 -38.88 -0.11 -4.86
C ASP A 48 -39.02 1.01 -5.89
N SER A 49 -38.86 2.23 -5.42
CA SER A 49 -38.96 3.40 -6.26
C SER A 49 -37.88 3.37 -7.32
N PRO A 50 -38.21 3.34 -8.62
CA PRO A 50 -37.18 3.37 -9.68
C PRO A 50 -36.28 4.61 -9.60
N ALA A 51 -36.70 5.66 -8.89
CA ALA A 51 -35.89 6.84 -8.60
C ALA A 51 -34.65 6.55 -7.73
N ALA A 52 -34.69 5.53 -6.84
CA ALA A 52 -33.54 5.17 -6.01
C ALA A 52 -32.44 4.48 -6.84
N LEU A 53 -32.83 3.61 -7.77
CA LEU A 53 -31.89 2.94 -8.70
C LEU A 53 -31.29 3.95 -9.69
N THR A 54 -32.06 4.91 -10.19
CA THR A 54 -31.57 5.97 -11.06
C THR A 54 -30.53 6.86 -10.34
N ARG A 55 -30.72 7.12 -9.02
CA ARG A 55 -29.80 7.93 -8.24
C ARG A 55 -28.46 7.24 -7.97
N VAL A 56 -28.43 5.90 -7.89
CA VAL A 56 -27.18 5.11 -7.79
C VAL A 56 -26.44 5.09 -9.11
N MET A 57 -27.17 4.99 -10.24
CA MET A 57 -26.57 4.96 -11.59
C MET A 57 -25.98 6.32 -12.02
N ILE A 58 -26.50 7.45 -11.54
CA ILE A 58 -25.96 8.77 -11.90
C ILE A 58 -24.65 9.08 -11.18
N ARG A 59 -24.35 8.43 -10.03
CA ARG A 59 -23.06 8.58 -9.35
C ARG A 59 -21.89 7.82 -10.02
N SER A 60 -22.14 6.94 -10.94
CA SER A 60 -21.11 6.16 -11.63
C SER A 60 -20.36 6.93 -12.74
N ASN A 61 -20.70 8.19 -12.99
CA ASN A 61 -20.04 9.03 -13.99
C ASN A 61 -19.10 10.09 -13.41
N GLU A 62 -18.82 10.04 -12.11
CA GLU A 62 -17.78 10.88 -11.52
C GLU A 62 -16.41 10.30 -11.94
N THR A 63 -15.74 11.00 -12.84
CA THR A 63 -14.33 10.70 -13.16
C THR A 63 -13.51 10.82 -11.88
N LEU A 64 -12.69 9.79 -11.59
CA LEU A 64 -11.78 9.83 -10.45
C LEU A 64 -10.95 11.12 -10.48
N PRO A 65 -10.83 11.83 -9.36
CA PRO A 65 -10.06 13.07 -9.32
C PRO A 65 -8.58 12.74 -9.52
N MET A 66 -8.06 13.00 -10.72
CA MET A 66 -6.64 12.78 -11.05
C MET A 66 -5.75 13.79 -10.35
N ALA A 67 -4.62 13.33 -9.84
CA ALA A 67 -3.58 14.19 -9.30
C ALA A 67 -2.84 14.92 -10.43
N ASP A 68 -2.50 16.18 -10.21
CA ASP A 68 -1.66 16.98 -11.11
C ASP A 68 -0.22 17.11 -10.60
N ARG A 69 0.05 16.71 -9.37
CA ARG A 69 1.37 16.70 -8.73
C ARG A 69 1.42 15.73 -7.56
N ILE A 70 2.62 15.23 -7.27
CA ILE A 70 2.96 14.50 -6.04
C ILE A 70 3.91 15.35 -5.20
N VAL A 71 3.74 15.33 -3.88
CA VAL A 71 4.71 15.89 -2.92
C VAL A 71 5.11 14.81 -1.94
N VAL A 72 6.41 14.57 -1.81
CA VAL A 72 6.96 13.64 -0.81
C VAL A 72 7.66 14.44 0.27
N HIS A 73 7.26 14.27 1.51
CA HIS A 73 7.86 14.85 2.70
C HIS A 73 8.68 13.78 3.41
N LYS A 74 9.99 13.76 3.17
CA LYS A 74 10.88 12.70 3.66
C LYS A 74 10.92 12.62 5.18
N ALA A 75 11.00 13.76 5.88
CA ALA A 75 11.00 13.82 7.34
C ALA A 75 9.72 13.24 7.95
N GLU A 76 8.58 13.43 7.28
CA GLU A 76 7.27 12.98 7.73
C GLU A 76 6.90 11.57 7.26
N ARG A 77 7.72 10.97 6.39
CA ARG A 77 7.40 9.69 5.72
C ARG A 77 6.02 9.73 5.07
N ARG A 78 5.73 10.82 4.37
CA ARG A 78 4.42 11.08 3.76
C ARG A 78 4.55 11.39 2.27
N LEU A 79 3.63 10.84 1.48
CA LEU A 79 3.42 11.15 0.08
C LEU A 79 2.01 11.68 -0.09
N ASP A 80 1.88 12.89 -0.65
CA ASP A 80 0.61 13.54 -0.93
C ASP A 80 0.35 13.56 -2.45
N LEU A 81 -0.82 13.08 -2.87
CA LEU A 81 -1.36 13.34 -4.21
C LEU A 81 -2.09 14.68 -4.18
N MET A 82 -1.68 15.60 -5.03
CA MET A 82 -2.20 16.96 -5.08
C MET A 82 -3.07 17.19 -6.31
N ARG A 83 -4.04 18.09 -6.18
CA ARG A 83 -4.76 18.72 -7.29
C ARG A 83 -4.86 20.21 -7.03
N GLY A 84 -4.11 21.00 -7.78
CA GLY A 84 -3.90 22.41 -7.45
C GLY A 84 -3.26 22.56 -6.07
N TYR A 85 -3.95 23.23 -5.16
CA TYR A 85 -3.50 23.44 -3.78
C TYR A 85 -4.11 22.44 -2.78
N SER A 86 -4.96 21.53 -3.22
CA SER A 86 -5.66 20.59 -2.35
C SER A 86 -5.00 19.22 -2.35
N VAL A 87 -4.89 18.60 -1.16
CA VAL A 87 -4.47 17.22 -1.01
C VAL A 87 -5.64 16.30 -1.31
N LEU A 88 -5.51 15.44 -2.31
CA LEU A 88 -6.52 14.43 -2.66
C LEU A 88 -6.39 13.21 -1.76
N ARG A 89 -5.15 12.76 -1.52
CA ARG A 89 -4.78 11.57 -0.75
C ARG A 89 -3.44 11.78 -0.09
N SER A 90 -3.24 11.14 1.05
CA SER A 90 -1.95 11.08 1.76
C SER A 90 -1.65 9.64 2.11
N TYR A 91 -0.39 9.22 1.92
CA TYR A 91 0.08 7.87 2.19
C TYR A 91 1.33 7.90 3.05
N HIS A 92 1.46 6.92 3.93
CA HIS A 92 2.74 6.66 4.60
C HIS A 92 3.71 6.01 3.63
N VAL A 93 4.99 6.39 3.69
CA VAL A 93 6.04 5.84 2.82
C VAL A 93 7.24 5.35 3.62
N ALA A 94 7.87 4.28 3.14
CA ALA A 94 9.22 3.91 3.53
C ALA A 94 10.22 4.40 2.47
N LEU A 95 11.36 4.87 2.90
CA LEU A 95 12.39 5.48 2.07
C LEU A 95 13.66 4.62 2.01
N GLY A 96 14.72 5.19 1.47
CA GLY A 96 16.06 4.58 1.50
C GLY A 96 16.59 4.44 2.92
N LEU A 97 17.41 3.41 3.19
CA LEU A 97 18.01 3.12 4.50
C LEU A 97 18.76 4.31 5.12
N ASN A 98 19.19 5.28 4.32
CA ASN A 98 19.79 6.54 4.76
C ASN A 98 18.90 7.70 4.30
N PRO A 99 17.79 8.00 4.99
CA PRO A 99 16.74 8.88 4.47
C PRO A 99 17.09 10.37 4.48
N ILE A 100 18.13 10.78 5.24
CA ILE A 100 18.44 12.19 5.47
C ILE A 100 19.35 12.75 4.36
N GLY A 101 18.94 13.88 3.80
CA GLY A 101 19.69 14.64 2.80
C GLY A 101 19.55 14.13 1.38
N GLN A 102 20.10 14.93 0.44
CA GLN A 102 20.03 14.66 -1.00
C GLN A 102 20.84 13.42 -1.39
N LYS A 103 20.31 12.65 -2.33
CA LYS A 103 21.03 11.57 -3.00
C LYS A 103 22.18 12.12 -3.83
N GLN A 104 23.37 11.55 -3.66
CA GLN A 104 24.59 12.05 -4.29
C GLN A 104 25.21 11.05 -5.29
N ARG A 105 25.10 9.75 -4.97
CA ARG A 105 25.77 8.69 -5.73
C ARG A 105 25.04 7.35 -5.64
N SER A 106 25.40 6.44 -6.52
CA SER A 106 24.96 5.04 -6.41
C SER A 106 25.42 4.43 -5.07
N GLY A 107 24.55 3.64 -4.43
CA GLY A 107 24.86 2.93 -3.19
C GLY A 107 24.91 3.81 -1.92
N ASP A 108 24.44 5.06 -1.96
CA ASP A 108 24.32 5.90 -0.76
C ASP A 108 23.04 5.66 0.04
N PHE A 109 22.15 4.82 -0.48
CA PHE A 109 20.86 4.45 0.12
C PHE A 109 19.94 5.65 0.42
N ARG A 110 20.12 6.75 -0.29
CA ARG A 110 19.30 7.96 -0.14
C ARG A 110 18.22 8.04 -1.19
N THR A 111 17.04 8.50 -0.77
CA THR A 111 15.99 8.95 -1.66
C THR A 111 16.33 10.38 -2.12
N PRO A 112 16.32 10.68 -3.43
CA PRO A 112 16.69 12.00 -3.94
C PRO A 112 15.74 13.09 -3.45
N GLU A 113 16.25 14.31 -3.39
CA GLU A 113 15.48 15.55 -3.13
C GLU A 113 15.49 16.40 -4.39
N GLY A 114 14.39 17.07 -4.69
CA GLY A 114 14.23 17.90 -5.87
C GLY A 114 12.94 17.62 -6.63
N THR A 115 12.84 18.22 -7.82
CA THR A 115 11.69 18.06 -8.71
C THR A 115 12.03 17.10 -9.84
N TYR A 116 11.16 16.10 -10.00
CA TYR A 116 11.25 15.05 -11.02
C TYR A 116 9.87 14.83 -11.65
N TYR A 117 9.76 13.81 -12.51
CA TYR A 117 8.51 13.40 -13.15
C TYR A 117 8.33 11.89 -13.03
N LEU A 118 7.07 11.45 -12.97
CA LEU A 118 6.75 10.04 -13.15
C LEU A 118 6.90 9.68 -14.62
N SER A 119 7.64 8.61 -14.93
CA SER A 119 7.92 8.23 -16.31
C SER A 119 7.31 6.87 -16.66
N ARG A 120 8.05 5.79 -16.48
CA ARG A 120 7.65 4.46 -16.91
C ARG A 120 6.92 3.68 -15.82
N ARG A 121 5.78 3.08 -16.17
CA ARG A 121 5.04 2.14 -15.32
C ARG A 121 5.46 0.71 -15.58
N ASN A 122 5.57 -0.09 -14.52
CA ASN A 122 5.87 -1.50 -14.60
C ASN A 122 4.85 -2.32 -13.78
N ALA A 123 3.93 -2.98 -14.47
CA ALA A 123 2.94 -3.88 -13.86
C ALA A 123 3.51 -5.27 -13.52
N ARG A 124 4.77 -5.56 -13.90
CA ARG A 124 5.47 -6.82 -13.59
C ARG A 124 6.72 -6.54 -12.74
N SER A 125 6.56 -5.66 -11.76
CA SER A 125 7.63 -5.30 -10.83
C SER A 125 7.85 -6.43 -9.83
N ASP A 126 9.09 -6.63 -9.37
CA ASP A 126 9.41 -7.49 -8.22
C ASP A 126 8.82 -6.95 -6.90
N PHE A 127 8.29 -5.72 -6.95
CA PHE A 127 7.66 -4.99 -5.85
C PHE A 127 6.21 -4.63 -6.19
N PHE A 128 5.41 -5.63 -6.58
CA PHE A 128 4.00 -5.51 -6.95
C PHE A 128 3.78 -4.65 -8.20
N LEU A 129 3.64 -3.35 -8.06
CA LEU A 129 3.59 -2.34 -9.13
C LEU A 129 4.69 -1.32 -8.90
N SER A 130 5.23 -0.71 -9.96
CA SER A 130 6.17 0.40 -9.80
C SER A 130 6.02 1.47 -10.87
N ILE A 131 6.28 2.72 -10.47
CA ILE A 131 6.33 3.88 -11.36
C ILE A 131 7.72 4.52 -11.20
N GLN A 132 8.43 4.69 -12.30
CA GLN A 132 9.76 5.25 -12.30
C GLN A 132 9.73 6.77 -12.10
N VAL A 133 10.59 7.27 -11.21
CA VAL A 133 10.92 8.68 -11.03
C VAL A 133 12.07 9.03 -11.98
N SER A 134 12.02 10.21 -12.64
CA SER A 134 12.99 10.64 -13.65
C SER A 134 14.37 11.06 -13.08
N TYR A 135 14.73 10.51 -11.92
CA TYR A 135 16.08 10.67 -11.36
C TYR A 135 17.11 9.90 -12.21
N PRO A 136 18.33 10.45 -12.49
CA PRO A 136 18.84 11.78 -12.11
C PRO A 136 18.39 12.89 -13.07
N ASN A 137 18.18 14.10 -12.54
CA ASN A 137 18.02 15.32 -13.34
C ASN A 137 19.39 15.96 -13.65
N ASP A 138 19.37 17.10 -14.36
CA ASP A 138 20.61 17.80 -14.79
C ASP A 138 21.46 18.27 -13.61
N ALA A 139 20.84 18.69 -12.50
CA ALA A 139 21.56 19.11 -11.30
C ALA A 139 22.26 17.92 -10.62
N ASP A 140 21.59 16.78 -10.54
CA ASP A 140 22.16 15.53 -10.01
C ASP A 140 23.36 15.08 -10.86
N LEU A 141 23.21 15.12 -12.19
CA LEU A 141 24.27 14.78 -13.13
C LEU A 141 25.46 15.74 -13.01
N ALA A 142 25.22 17.04 -12.85
CA ALA A 142 26.26 18.03 -12.67
C ALA A 142 27.03 17.81 -11.35
N LEU A 143 26.33 17.51 -10.27
CA LEU A 143 26.94 17.19 -8.98
C LEU A 143 27.81 15.93 -9.07
N ALA A 144 27.30 14.86 -9.67
CA ALA A 144 28.00 13.61 -9.84
C ALA A 144 29.27 13.77 -10.71
N ARG A 145 29.19 14.51 -11.82
CA ARG A 145 30.36 14.80 -12.66
C ARG A 145 31.45 15.55 -11.91
N ARG A 146 31.10 16.58 -11.13
CA ARG A 146 32.08 17.36 -10.34
C ARG A 146 32.83 16.52 -9.32
N ASN A 147 32.16 15.50 -8.78
CA ASN A 147 32.74 14.65 -7.74
C ASN A 147 33.27 13.29 -8.27
N HIS A 148 33.19 13.05 -9.60
CA HIS A 148 33.53 11.78 -10.22
C HIS A 148 32.77 10.57 -9.63
N TRP A 149 31.50 10.76 -9.30
CA TRP A 149 30.63 9.73 -8.72
C TRP A 149 29.67 9.16 -9.76
N PRO A 150 29.35 7.85 -9.72
CA PRO A 150 28.22 7.31 -10.44
C PRO A 150 26.92 7.78 -9.78
N THR A 151 26.02 8.41 -10.52
CA THR A 151 24.74 8.88 -9.98
C THR A 151 23.87 7.77 -9.43
N GLY A 152 23.95 6.59 -10.06
CA GLY A 152 22.91 5.57 -9.93
C GLY A 152 21.69 5.92 -10.73
N GLY A 153 20.54 5.34 -10.39
CA GLY A 153 19.26 5.53 -11.09
C GLY A 153 18.22 4.59 -10.53
N SER A 154 17.20 4.30 -11.33
CA SER A 154 16.13 3.34 -10.99
C SER A 154 15.41 3.66 -9.69
N ILE A 155 15.20 4.95 -9.41
CA ILE A 155 14.33 5.38 -8.30
C ILE A 155 12.89 5.17 -8.72
N MET A 156 12.12 4.48 -7.88
CA MET A 156 10.72 4.11 -8.13
C MET A 156 9.83 4.51 -6.96
N ILE A 157 8.55 4.77 -7.25
CA ILE A 157 7.48 4.55 -6.28
C ILE A 157 6.99 3.12 -6.53
N HIS A 158 6.89 2.28 -5.47
CA HIS A 158 6.54 0.87 -5.62
C HIS A 158 5.82 0.30 -4.40
N GLY A 159 5.17 -0.84 -4.57
CA GLY A 159 4.56 -1.59 -3.49
C GLY A 159 5.55 -2.45 -2.69
N LEU A 160 5.03 -3.44 -1.99
CA LEU A 160 5.82 -4.37 -1.19
C LEU A 160 6.52 -5.43 -2.06
N PRO A 161 7.59 -6.07 -1.58
CA PRO A 161 8.24 -7.15 -2.31
C PRO A 161 7.28 -8.31 -2.56
N ASN A 162 7.30 -8.89 -3.76
CA ASN A 162 6.50 -10.10 -4.08
C ASN A 162 6.91 -11.30 -3.22
N THR A 163 8.18 -11.35 -2.79
CA THR A 163 8.69 -12.32 -1.83
C THR A 163 9.17 -11.58 -0.59
N MET A 164 8.37 -11.60 0.46
CA MET A 164 8.69 -10.92 1.72
C MET A 164 9.73 -11.71 2.51
N LYS A 165 10.77 -11.01 3.01
CA LYS A 165 11.81 -11.54 3.91
C LYS A 165 11.51 -11.26 5.39
N HIS A 166 10.61 -10.33 5.66
CA HIS A 166 10.20 -9.88 6.99
C HIS A 166 8.67 -9.88 7.10
N PRO A 167 8.09 -9.85 8.29
CA PRO A 167 6.65 -9.65 8.47
C PRO A 167 6.18 -8.33 7.84
N PRO A 168 4.93 -8.21 7.36
CA PRO A 168 4.41 -6.99 6.72
C PRO A 168 4.63 -5.70 7.52
N GLN A 169 4.49 -5.76 8.84
CA GLN A 169 4.67 -4.63 9.76
C GLN A 169 6.08 -4.03 9.71
N TYR A 170 7.10 -4.84 9.39
CA TYR A 170 8.47 -4.36 9.20
C TYR A 170 8.55 -3.33 8.08
N TYR A 171 7.91 -3.62 6.94
CA TYR A 171 7.95 -2.78 5.75
C TYR A 171 7.17 -1.46 5.92
N GLU A 172 6.24 -1.42 6.86
CA GLU A 172 5.46 -0.21 7.19
C GLU A 172 6.13 0.67 8.25
N SER A 173 7.01 0.10 9.09
CA SER A 173 7.60 0.80 10.23
C SER A 173 9.08 1.18 10.06
N HIS A 174 9.72 0.74 8.99
CA HIS A 174 11.15 0.97 8.75
C HIS A 174 11.40 1.50 7.35
N ASP A 175 12.45 2.31 7.21
CA ASP A 175 13.05 2.60 5.90
C ASP A 175 13.88 1.39 5.48
N TRP A 176 13.64 0.83 4.31
CA TRP A 176 14.24 -0.45 3.91
C TRP A 176 14.69 -0.50 2.45
N THR A 177 14.50 0.58 1.69
CA THR A 177 14.82 0.59 0.27
C THR A 177 16.27 1.06 0.01
N ASP A 178 16.74 0.88 -1.21
CA ASP A 178 18.03 1.40 -1.67
C ASP A 178 17.93 2.85 -2.18
N GLY A 179 16.82 3.54 -1.88
CA GLY A 179 16.54 4.93 -2.28
C GLY A 179 15.19 5.11 -2.96
N CYS A 180 14.43 4.06 -3.21
CA CYS A 180 13.07 4.12 -3.70
C CYS A 180 12.09 4.64 -2.64
N ILE A 181 10.86 4.91 -3.06
CA ILE A 181 9.74 5.29 -2.22
C ILE A 181 8.77 4.11 -2.20
N ALA A 182 8.68 3.41 -1.08
CA ALA A 182 7.80 2.26 -0.94
C ALA A 182 6.53 2.61 -0.20
N VAL A 183 5.41 2.03 -0.63
CA VAL A 183 4.08 2.16 -0.04
C VAL A 183 3.45 0.78 0.14
N THR A 184 2.29 0.69 0.78
CA THR A 184 1.52 -0.57 0.79
C THR A 184 1.03 -0.90 -0.63
N ASN A 185 0.70 -2.17 -0.88
CA ASN A 185 0.16 -2.57 -2.18
C ASN A 185 -1.19 -1.89 -2.48
N ALA A 186 -2.01 -1.67 -1.46
CA ALA A 186 -3.29 -0.96 -1.60
C ALA A 186 -3.08 0.50 -2.03
N ASP A 187 -2.16 1.21 -1.34
CA ASP A 187 -1.81 2.59 -1.67
C ASP A 187 -1.19 2.69 -3.07
N MET A 188 -0.36 1.69 -3.45
CA MET A 188 0.25 1.66 -4.77
C MET A 188 -0.79 1.54 -5.90
N VAL A 189 -1.88 0.80 -5.68
CA VAL A 189 -3.01 0.74 -6.64
C VAL A 189 -3.67 2.11 -6.78
N GLU A 190 -3.93 2.82 -5.69
CA GLU A 190 -4.53 4.16 -5.75
C GLU A 190 -3.59 5.15 -6.46
N ILE A 191 -2.31 5.18 -6.09
CA ILE A 191 -1.30 6.02 -6.75
C ILE A 191 -1.25 5.70 -8.25
N TRP A 192 -1.25 4.43 -8.62
CA TRP A 192 -1.25 3.99 -10.01
C TRP A 192 -2.47 4.50 -10.79
N LEU A 193 -3.65 4.47 -10.20
CA LEU A 193 -4.90 4.88 -10.84
C LEU A 193 -5.08 6.40 -10.89
N LEU A 194 -4.60 7.12 -9.87
CA LEU A 194 -4.87 8.55 -9.70
C LEU A 194 -3.79 9.47 -10.26
N THR A 195 -2.65 8.93 -10.70
CA THR A 195 -1.56 9.75 -11.26
C THR A 195 -1.41 9.52 -12.77
N PRO A 196 -1.56 10.51 -13.64
CA PRO A 196 -1.19 10.42 -15.05
C PRO A 196 0.31 10.20 -15.27
N ASP A 197 0.70 9.75 -16.45
CA ASP A 197 2.09 9.76 -16.87
C ASP A 197 2.61 11.21 -16.95
N ASN A 198 3.89 11.40 -16.69
CA ASN A 198 4.55 12.71 -16.60
C ASN A 198 4.03 13.62 -15.46
N THR A 199 3.30 13.07 -14.48
CA THR A 199 2.95 13.82 -13.27
C THR A 199 4.24 14.30 -12.56
N PRO A 200 4.37 15.61 -12.27
CA PRO A 200 5.52 16.12 -11.52
C PRO A 200 5.51 15.59 -10.09
N ILE A 201 6.70 15.33 -9.55
CA ILE A 201 6.92 14.89 -8.18
C ILE A 201 8.00 15.76 -7.53
N ASP A 202 7.63 16.42 -6.43
CA ASP A 202 8.51 17.20 -5.57
C ASP A 202 8.89 16.37 -4.36
N ILE A 203 10.16 16.02 -4.22
CA ILE A 203 10.69 15.27 -3.07
C ILE A 203 11.42 16.26 -2.17
N ARG A 204 10.92 16.45 -0.95
CA ARG A 204 11.38 17.44 0.03
C ARG A 204 12.04 16.77 1.23
N PRO A 205 12.95 17.46 1.92
CA PRO A 205 13.55 17.00 3.17
C PRO A 205 12.56 16.54 4.23
#